data_e51da09fced2740bf21c5d3bb5885f00
#
_entry.id   e51da09fced2740bf21c5d3bb5885f00
#
_cell.length_a   1.000
_cell.length_b   1.000
_cell.length_c   1.000
_cell.angle_alpha   90.00
_cell.angle_beta   90.00
_cell.angle_gamma   90.00
#
_symmetry.space_group_name_H-M   'P 1'
#
loop_
_entity.id
_entity.type
_entity.pdbx_description
1 polymer ?
#
loop_
_entity_poly.entity_id
_entity_poly.type
_entity_poly.pdbx_seq_one_letter_code
_entity_poly.pdbx_strand_id
1 'polypeptide(L)'
;MENRQGKFTASNISKLLATGTGKTRMSYIYEVAEDFLGLRKDFDNPHMKHGRTNEKDAFDFAVKPNFKDAIFQSDVYIPINENCGASPDVLIGKDTLDIKCPTLFKYFEYMKKVPLVYKLQVQM
;
A
#
# COMPACT_ATOMS: atom_id res chain seq x y z
N MET A 1 5.30 -12.16 7.90
CA MET A 1 4.33 -11.79 6.85
C MET A 1 3.87 -12.98 6.02
N GLU A 2 3.80 -14.12 6.67
CA GLU A 2 3.41 -15.37 6.01
C GLU A 2 2.03 -15.29 5.36
N ASN A 3 1.09 -14.62 6.02
CA ASN A 3 -0.29 -14.52 5.53
C ASN A 3 -0.44 -13.66 4.25
N ARG A 4 0.57 -12.85 3.91
CA ARG A 4 0.55 -12.00 2.72
C ARG A 4 1.09 -12.70 1.47
N GLN A 5 1.84 -13.78 1.65
CA GLN A 5 2.48 -14.49 0.55
C GLN A 5 1.44 -15.00 -0.45
N GLY A 6 1.67 -14.73 -1.74
CA GLY A 6 0.79 -15.18 -2.81
C GLY A 6 -0.58 -14.49 -2.83
N LYS A 7 -0.71 -13.31 -2.26
CA LYS A 7 -1.98 -12.58 -2.19
C LYS A 7 -1.95 -11.30 -3.03
N PHE A 8 -3.10 -10.95 -3.58
CA PHE A 8 -3.30 -9.64 -4.21
C PHE A 8 -3.47 -8.60 -3.10
N THR A 9 -2.80 -7.47 -3.22
CA THR A 9 -2.80 -6.44 -2.17
C THR A 9 -3.42 -5.14 -2.63
N ALA A 10 -4.00 -4.40 -1.70
CA ALA A 10 -4.65 -3.11 -1.99
C ALA A 10 -3.71 -2.11 -2.66
N SER A 11 -2.44 -2.07 -2.25
CA SER A 11 -1.45 -1.16 -2.83
C SER A 11 -1.17 -1.42 -4.32
N ASN A 12 -1.49 -2.61 -4.82
CA ASN A 12 -1.28 -3.02 -6.21
C ASN A 12 -2.58 -3.26 -6.99
N ILE A 13 -3.74 -2.93 -6.41
CA ILE A 13 -5.03 -3.22 -7.04
C ILE A 13 -5.18 -2.53 -8.40
N SER A 14 -4.58 -1.36 -8.59
CA SER A 14 -4.61 -0.67 -9.87
C SER A 14 -3.99 -1.50 -11.01
N LYS A 15 -2.98 -2.30 -10.71
CA LYS A 15 -2.34 -3.18 -11.69
C LYS A 15 -3.26 -4.31 -12.11
N LEU A 16 -4.01 -4.88 -11.16
CA LEU A 16 -4.97 -5.94 -11.44
C LEU A 16 -6.16 -5.43 -12.27
N LEU A 17 -6.59 -4.19 -12.02
CA LEU A 17 -7.69 -3.56 -12.71
C LEU A 17 -7.28 -2.88 -14.01
N ALA A 18 -6.01 -2.92 -14.38
CA ALA A 18 -5.52 -2.32 -15.62
C ALA A 18 -6.20 -2.96 -16.83
N THR A 19 -6.68 -2.11 -17.75
CA THR A 19 -7.34 -2.51 -18.99
C THR A 19 -6.46 -2.14 -20.19
N GLY A 20 -6.76 -2.72 -21.34
CA GLY A 20 -6.03 -2.45 -22.57
C GLY A 20 -5.11 -3.60 -22.98
N THR A 21 -4.23 -3.33 -23.94
CA THR A 21 -3.35 -4.32 -24.55
C THR A 21 -1.99 -4.45 -23.86
N GLY A 22 -1.76 -3.68 -22.78
CA GLY A 22 -0.51 -3.69 -22.05
C GLY A 22 -0.30 -4.95 -21.22
N LYS A 23 0.93 -5.12 -20.72
CA LYS A 23 1.32 -6.31 -19.94
C LYS A 23 1.17 -6.12 -18.42
N THR A 24 0.71 -4.95 -17.96
CA THR A 24 0.69 -4.60 -16.54
C THR A 24 -0.09 -5.62 -15.70
N ARG A 25 -1.31 -5.95 -16.12
CA ARG A 25 -2.16 -6.89 -15.39
C ARG A 25 -1.55 -8.28 -15.33
N MET A 26 -1.12 -8.80 -16.47
CA MET A 26 -0.53 -10.15 -16.52
C MET A 26 0.78 -10.23 -15.78
N SER A 27 1.61 -9.20 -15.87
CA SER A 27 2.86 -9.13 -15.09
C SER A 27 2.60 -9.19 -13.60
N TYR A 28 1.59 -8.47 -13.12
CA TYR A 28 1.22 -8.52 -11.71
C TYR A 28 0.71 -9.90 -11.28
N ILE A 29 -0.12 -10.53 -12.11
CA ILE A 29 -0.60 -11.89 -11.85
C ILE A 29 0.57 -12.88 -11.75
N TYR A 30 1.55 -12.76 -12.64
CA TYR A 30 2.76 -13.59 -12.58
C TYR A 30 3.60 -13.32 -11.33
N GLU A 31 3.75 -12.06 -10.93
CA GLU A 31 4.44 -11.72 -9.70
C GLU A 31 3.78 -12.37 -8.47
N VAL A 32 2.47 -12.34 -8.39
CA VAL A 32 1.72 -12.98 -7.31
C VAL A 32 1.89 -14.50 -7.34
N ALA A 33 1.89 -15.10 -8.52
CA ALA A 33 2.13 -16.54 -8.69
C ALA A 33 3.55 -16.93 -8.25
N GLU A 34 4.55 -16.15 -8.62
CA GLU A 34 5.93 -16.35 -8.16
C GLU A 34 6.03 -16.26 -6.64
N ASP A 35 5.38 -15.28 -6.05
CA ASP A 35 5.35 -15.11 -4.61
C ASP A 35 4.66 -16.29 -3.91
N PHE A 36 3.55 -16.77 -4.49
CA PHE A 36 2.86 -17.96 -3.98
C PHE A 36 3.77 -19.19 -3.96
N LEU A 37 4.61 -19.35 -5.00
CA LEU A 37 5.55 -20.45 -5.12
C LEU A 37 6.83 -20.24 -4.30
N GLY A 38 6.97 -19.11 -3.61
CA GLY A 38 8.17 -18.81 -2.84
C GLY A 38 9.39 -18.43 -3.68
N LEU A 39 9.19 -18.07 -4.95
CA LEU A 39 10.27 -17.76 -5.88
C LEU A 39 10.62 -16.27 -5.94
N ARG A 40 9.75 -15.41 -5.41
CA ARG A 40 9.96 -13.97 -5.45
C ARG A 40 11.09 -13.56 -4.52
N LYS A 41 11.98 -12.70 -5.05
CA LYS A 41 13.04 -12.09 -4.25
C LYS A 41 12.58 -10.71 -3.78
N ASP A 42 12.74 -10.47 -2.49
CA ASP A 42 12.53 -9.13 -1.94
C ASP A 42 13.57 -8.18 -2.49
N PHE A 43 13.12 -7.02 -2.95
CA PHE A 43 14.02 -5.95 -3.30
C PHE A 43 13.52 -4.65 -2.71
N ASP A 44 14.44 -3.74 -2.45
CA ASP A 44 14.14 -2.43 -1.90
C ASP A 44 14.81 -1.36 -2.76
N ASN A 45 14.18 -0.20 -2.85
CA ASN A 45 14.73 0.94 -3.57
C ASN A 45 14.71 2.20 -2.69
N PRO A 46 15.43 3.28 -3.08
CA PRO A 46 15.49 4.51 -2.25
C PRO A 46 14.12 5.12 -1.97
N HIS A 47 13.17 5.04 -2.89
CA HIS A 47 11.82 5.60 -2.69
C HIS A 47 11.03 4.81 -1.66
N MET A 48 11.11 3.50 -1.67
CA MET A 48 10.46 2.64 -0.67
C MET A 48 11.06 2.89 0.71
N LYS A 49 12.39 3.01 0.80
CA LYS A 49 13.09 3.32 2.05
C LYS A 49 12.69 4.69 2.59
N HIS A 50 12.61 5.71 1.72
CA HIS A 50 12.16 7.05 2.10
C HIS A 50 10.76 7.02 2.71
N GLY A 51 9.81 6.33 2.07
CA GLY A 51 8.46 6.19 2.58
C GLY A 51 8.45 5.55 3.97
N ARG A 52 9.08 4.39 4.13
CA ARG A 52 9.12 3.68 5.41
C ARG A 52 9.77 4.48 6.53
N THR A 53 10.87 5.18 6.23
CA THR A 53 11.58 5.99 7.22
C THR A 53 10.72 7.13 7.75
N ASN A 54 9.89 7.74 6.90
CA ASN A 54 9.13 8.93 7.23
C ASN A 54 7.69 8.65 7.71
N GLU A 55 7.15 7.45 7.49
CA GLU A 55 5.78 7.11 7.86
C GLU A 55 5.52 7.27 9.36
N LYS A 56 6.41 6.79 10.20
CA LYS A 56 6.26 6.88 11.66
C LYS A 56 6.30 8.32 12.14
N ASP A 57 7.21 9.13 11.60
CA ASP A 57 7.31 10.54 11.94
C ASP A 57 6.05 11.30 11.50
N ALA A 58 5.55 11.00 10.30
CA ALA A 58 4.32 11.58 9.80
C ALA A 58 3.12 11.19 10.68
N PHE A 59 3.07 9.95 11.14
CA PHE A 59 2.04 9.51 12.08
C PHE A 59 2.10 10.31 13.38
N ASP A 60 3.27 10.40 14.00
CA ASP A 60 3.43 11.08 15.28
C ASP A 60 3.11 12.58 15.20
N PHE A 61 3.46 13.21 14.07
CA PHE A 61 3.28 14.66 13.89
C PHE A 61 1.86 15.04 13.45
N ALA A 62 1.27 14.32 12.50
CA ALA A 62 0.05 14.74 11.85
C ALA A 62 -1.19 13.90 12.22
N VAL A 63 -1.03 12.61 12.45
CA VAL A 63 -2.17 11.72 12.69
C VAL A 63 -2.54 11.65 14.16
N LYS A 64 -1.59 11.31 15.01
CA LYS A 64 -1.82 11.10 16.44
C LYS A 64 -2.41 12.33 17.17
N PRO A 65 -1.97 13.57 16.90
CA PRO A 65 -2.58 14.73 17.54
C PRO A 65 -4.05 14.96 17.18
N ASN A 66 -4.49 14.51 16.00
CA ASN A 66 -5.85 14.69 15.50
C ASN A 66 -6.75 13.48 15.78
N PHE A 67 -6.18 12.31 15.97
CA PHE A 67 -6.89 11.06 16.19
C PHE A 67 -6.25 10.30 17.35
N LYS A 68 -6.73 10.54 18.56
CA LYS A 68 -6.13 9.97 19.78
C LYS A 68 -6.18 8.44 19.81
N ASP A 69 -7.19 7.84 19.18
CA ASP A 69 -7.38 6.39 19.13
C ASP A 69 -6.63 5.73 17.97
N ALA A 70 -5.85 6.49 17.19
CA ALA A 70 -5.13 5.96 16.06
C ALA A 70 -3.98 5.05 16.50
N ILE A 71 -3.89 3.88 15.86
CA ILE A 71 -2.84 2.90 16.10
C ILE A 71 -2.00 2.78 14.84
N PHE A 72 -0.72 3.14 14.94
CA PHE A 72 0.24 2.91 13.87
C PHE A 72 0.64 1.44 13.85
N GLN A 73 0.54 0.83 12.67
CA GLN A 73 0.99 -0.55 12.48
C GLN A 73 1.78 -0.66 11.21
N SER A 74 2.96 -1.25 11.31
CA SER A 74 3.80 -1.53 10.16
C SER A 74 3.71 -3.02 9.84
N ASP A 75 3.50 -3.32 8.56
CA ASP A 75 3.56 -4.69 8.04
C ASP A 75 2.53 -5.67 8.63
N VAL A 76 1.39 -5.17 9.11
CA VAL A 76 0.30 -6.03 9.55
C VAL A 76 -0.65 -6.26 8.38
N TYR A 77 -0.77 -7.51 7.95
CA TYR A 77 -1.66 -7.89 6.85
C TYR A 77 -3.05 -8.23 7.38
N ILE A 78 -4.07 -7.62 6.78
CA ILE A 78 -5.48 -7.87 7.08
C ILE A 78 -6.12 -8.54 5.87
N PRO A 79 -6.52 -9.81 5.96
CA PRO A 79 -7.16 -10.47 4.83
C PRO A 79 -8.57 -9.93 4.59
N ILE A 80 -8.91 -9.72 3.32
CA ILE A 80 -10.27 -9.39 2.87
C ILE A 80 -10.98 -10.68 2.48
N ASN A 81 -10.27 -11.58 1.81
CA ASN A 81 -10.70 -12.93 1.48
C ASN A 81 -9.47 -13.83 1.31
N GLU A 82 -9.68 -15.05 0.82
CA GLU A 82 -8.61 -16.03 0.64
C GLU A 82 -7.47 -15.57 -0.28
N ASN A 83 -7.77 -14.68 -1.22
CA ASN A 83 -6.84 -14.31 -2.29
C ASN A 83 -6.29 -12.90 -2.19
N CYS A 84 -6.91 -12.05 -1.38
CA CYS A 84 -6.49 -10.66 -1.30
C CYS A 84 -6.66 -10.06 0.08
N GLY A 85 -5.91 -9.00 0.31
CA GLY A 85 -5.95 -8.26 1.55
C GLY A 85 -5.19 -6.95 1.47
N ALA A 86 -5.03 -6.30 2.61
CA ALA A 86 -4.40 -5.01 2.72
C ALA A 86 -3.51 -4.93 3.97
N SER A 87 -2.55 -4.00 3.93
CA SER A 87 -1.72 -3.68 5.08
C SER A 87 -1.80 -2.17 5.32
N PRO A 88 -2.88 -1.68 5.97
CA PRO A 88 -3.02 -0.26 6.26
C PRO A 88 -1.95 0.21 7.25
N ASP A 89 -1.52 1.46 7.11
CA ASP A 89 -0.49 2.02 7.99
C ASP A 89 -1.06 2.38 9.36
N VAL A 90 -2.32 2.77 9.43
CA VAL A 90 -2.97 3.24 10.66
C VAL A 90 -4.37 2.68 10.76
N LEU A 91 -4.74 2.26 11.96
CA LEU A 91 -6.12 1.90 12.32
C LEU A 91 -6.71 2.95 13.26
N ILE A 92 -7.92 3.40 12.98
CA ILE A 92 -8.68 4.32 13.82
C ILE A 92 -10.07 3.70 14.01
N GLY A 93 -10.22 2.85 15.04
CA GLY A 93 -11.43 2.07 15.23
C GLY A 93 -11.67 1.12 14.05
N LYS A 94 -12.75 1.34 13.31
CA LYS A 94 -13.08 0.57 12.10
C LYS A 94 -12.50 1.17 10.83
N ASP A 95 -11.97 2.38 10.92
CA ASP A 95 -11.43 3.10 9.77
C ASP A 95 -9.95 2.83 9.60
N THR A 96 -9.46 3.00 8.39
CA THR A 96 -8.05 2.86 8.08
C THR A 96 -7.53 4.15 7.46
N LEU A 97 -6.23 4.39 7.62
CA LEU A 97 -5.58 5.54 7.03
C LEU A 97 -4.23 5.07 6.48
N ASP A 98 -3.91 5.53 5.30
CA ASP A 98 -2.67 5.19 4.63
C ASP A 98 -1.80 6.45 4.51
N ILE A 99 -0.53 6.34 4.87
CA ILE A 99 0.40 7.44 4.88
C ILE A 99 1.24 7.41 3.61
N LYS A 100 1.24 8.51 2.87
CA LYS A 100 2.08 8.67 1.69
C LYS A 100 3.11 9.77 1.93
N CYS A 101 4.38 9.43 1.79
CA CYS A 101 5.50 10.36 1.96
C CYS A 101 6.18 10.57 0.60
N PRO A 102 5.57 11.32 -0.32
CA PRO A 102 6.14 11.55 -1.64
C PRO A 102 7.31 12.53 -1.59
N THR A 103 8.06 12.59 -2.67
CA THR A 103 9.04 13.67 -2.88
C THR A 103 8.31 15.02 -2.98
N LEU A 104 9.03 16.12 -2.78
CA LEU A 104 8.42 17.46 -2.77
C LEU A 104 7.65 17.76 -4.07
N PHE A 105 8.21 17.40 -5.23
CA PHE A 105 7.56 17.59 -6.51
C PHE A 105 6.21 16.84 -6.58
N LYS A 106 6.21 15.59 -6.19
CA LYS A 106 5.00 14.76 -6.17
C LYS A 106 3.99 15.26 -5.14
N TYR A 107 4.45 15.76 -4.02
CA TYR A 107 3.58 16.35 -3.00
C TYR A 107 2.74 17.49 -3.57
N PHE A 108 3.37 18.41 -4.32
CA PHE A 108 2.65 19.51 -4.95
C PHE A 108 1.65 19.03 -6.01
N GLU A 109 2.01 17.99 -6.77
CA GLU A 109 1.06 17.39 -7.73
C GLU A 109 -0.16 16.80 -6.99
N TYR A 110 0.06 16.08 -5.90
CA TYR A 110 -1.00 15.41 -5.14
C TYR A 110 -1.92 16.41 -4.42
N MET A 111 -1.44 17.58 -4.06
CA MET A 111 -2.29 18.66 -3.54
C MET A 111 -3.33 19.11 -4.55
N LYS A 112 -3.01 19.05 -5.84
CA LYS A 112 -3.95 19.41 -6.91
C LYS A 112 -4.93 18.27 -7.21
N LYS A 113 -4.44 17.04 -7.24
CA LYS A 113 -5.23 15.86 -7.56
C LYS A 113 -4.60 14.60 -6.98
N VAL A 114 -5.38 13.86 -6.22
CA VAL A 114 -4.94 12.56 -5.69
C VAL A 114 -4.87 11.55 -6.85
N PRO A 115 -3.77 10.81 -7.01
CA PRO A 115 -3.65 9.79 -8.05
C PRO A 115 -4.74 8.71 -7.95
N LEU A 116 -5.22 8.26 -9.10
CA LEU A 116 -6.24 7.20 -9.16
C LEU A 116 -5.79 5.91 -8.45
N VAL A 117 -4.50 5.58 -8.53
CA VAL A 117 -3.90 4.43 -7.84
C VAL A 117 -4.24 4.44 -6.34
N TYR A 118 -4.11 5.59 -5.69
CA TYR A 118 -4.39 5.72 -4.26
C TYR A 118 -5.89 5.67 -3.96
N LYS A 119 -6.72 6.23 -4.83
CA LYS A 119 -8.18 6.14 -4.69
C LYS A 119 -8.66 4.69 -4.78
N LEU A 120 -8.12 3.92 -5.71
CA LEU A 120 -8.44 2.49 -5.85
C LEU A 120 -7.97 1.68 -4.64
N GLN A 121 -6.80 2.03 -4.09
CA GLN A 121 -6.27 1.36 -2.92
C GLN A 121 -7.22 1.46 -1.71
N VAL A 122 -7.77 2.64 -1.45
CA VAL A 122 -8.67 2.83 -0.30
C VAL A 122 -10.06 2.24 -0.53
N GLN A 123 -10.47 2.04 -1.76
CA GLN A 123 -11.75 1.40 -2.09
C GLN A 123 -11.74 -0.12 -1.85
N MET A 124 -10.57 -0.71 -1.83
CA MET A 124 -10.43 -2.13 -1.56
C MET A 124 -10.63 -2.44 -0.08
#